data_e45450ee79ddc79564c5ac31ab105064
#
_entry.id   e45450ee79ddc79564c5ac31ab105064
#
_cell.length_a   1.000
_cell.length_b   1.000
_cell.length_c   1.000
_cell.angle_alpha   90.00
_cell.angle_beta   90.00
_cell.angle_gamma   90.00
#
_symmetry.space_group_name_H-M   'P 1'
#
loop_
_entity.id
_entity.type
_entity.pdbx_description
1 polymer ?
#
loop_
_entity_poly.entity_id
_entity_poly.type
_entity_poly.pdbx_seq_one_letter_code
_entity_poly.pdbx_strand_id
1 'polypeptide(L)'
;MIVGIELSDGTLRAVRMDRFRPGRAPESIAEIAYTPAVPGGVPPADAISTLMRQVGAENAAVAVAVPSCWCFYREVSFPYRAARRVESTLTYALEGRLPGKVEGYVIEPLSDIHPAGAAGAQLLVAACPSERLKDLLAEFRSAGVDPCIVQPAIVSLARVLPGGEETLLVHLAGNELEVAFLRDGEVLACEVIQWAAAHSRAVPDARVLAGKVRSAVRAYEVSHGACSFRRIALLAPESIRAALSAELQSALELPAAPAGDLADDARYPAALGAAAEAEERKHLAVNLRGGEFAYSPYARRIERRLVAVLALATAVVALLGVSLLRRTLDVQKTITADRAREAALFTEVTGIHGVPNIQVTEAAVAAARKEITRSDRLRIVSCLTRWADLMKLVPADMTVALDTLDIGQDRIAVTGRARDTAAASAFRASVQASGVFQSDPHFVTRNTGSAGSTFSMELRYR
;
A
#
# COMPACT_ATOMS: atom_id res chain seq x y z
N MET A 1 -10.11 -8.16 13.41
CA MET A 1 -10.35 -6.97 14.26
C MET A 1 -10.65 -5.79 13.37
N ILE A 2 -11.75 -5.13 13.62
CA ILE A 2 -12.32 -4.05 12.81
C ILE A 2 -12.65 -2.89 13.74
N VAL A 3 -12.49 -1.67 13.26
CA VAL A 3 -12.89 -0.46 13.97
C VAL A 3 -13.76 0.39 13.04
N GLY A 4 -14.96 0.69 13.51
CA GLY A 4 -15.78 1.72 12.91
C GLY A 4 -15.63 3.03 13.69
N ILE A 5 -15.43 4.11 12.99
CA ILE A 5 -15.32 5.46 13.58
C ILE A 5 -16.43 6.32 13.00
N GLU A 6 -17.13 7.03 13.86
CA GLU A 6 -18.10 8.06 13.51
C GLU A 6 -17.51 9.43 13.84
N LEU A 7 -17.54 10.32 12.85
CA LEU A 7 -17.29 11.72 13.03
C LEU A 7 -18.63 12.44 13.22
N SER A 8 -18.74 13.17 14.30
CA SER A 8 -19.84 14.10 14.55
C SER A 8 -19.27 15.47 14.86
N ASP A 9 -20.13 16.51 14.96
CA ASP A 9 -19.67 17.86 15.24
C ASP A 9 -18.94 17.94 16.60
N GLY A 10 -17.62 18.02 16.54
CA GLY A 10 -16.75 18.09 17.72
C GLY A 10 -16.61 16.80 18.52
N THR A 11 -17.05 15.64 18.01
CA THR A 11 -16.98 14.35 18.71
C THR A 11 -16.53 13.25 17.76
N LEU A 12 -15.57 12.44 18.21
CA LEU A 12 -15.17 11.18 17.58
C LEU A 12 -15.71 10.03 18.42
N ARG A 13 -16.37 9.08 17.78
CA ARG A 13 -16.86 7.86 18.39
C ARG A 13 -16.29 6.65 17.68
N ALA A 14 -15.83 5.66 18.42
CA ALA A 14 -15.33 4.44 17.84
C ALA A 14 -15.90 3.20 18.51
N VAL A 15 -16.10 2.19 17.70
CA VAL A 15 -16.44 0.83 18.13
C VAL A 15 -15.41 -0.13 17.58
N ARG A 16 -14.97 -1.08 18.43
CA ARG A 16 -14.11 -2.18 18.02
C ARG A 16 -14.86 -3.49 18.07
N MET A 17 -14.71 -4.28 17.04
CA MET A 17 -15.30 -5.61 16.91
C MET A 17 -14.29 -6.57 16.30
N ASP A 18 -14.29 -7.84 16.72
CA ASP A 18 -13.55 -8.89 16.02
C ASP A 18 -14.24 -9.28 14.73
N ARG A 19 -15.56 -9.41 14.80
CA ARG A 19 -16.48 -9.66 13.68
C ARG A 19 -17.79 -8.93 13.91
N PHE A 20 -18.33 -8.35 12.86
CA PHE A 20 -19.67 -7.80 12.90
C PHE A 20 -20.70 -8.94 12.94
N ARG A 21 -21.61 -8.88 13.92
CA ARG A 21 -22.82 -9.71 13.97
C ARG A 21 -23.97 -8.81 14.41
N PRO A 22 -25.08 -8.78 13.65
CA PRO A 22 -26.26 -8.04 14.08
C PRO A 22 -26.67 -8.42 15.50
N GLY A 23 -26.97 -7.41 16.33
CA GLY A 23 -27.39 -7.61 17.74
C GLY A 23 -26.25 -8.02 18.71
N ARG A 24 -25.00 -8.07 18.27
CA ARG A 24 -23.86 -8.29 19.18
C ARG A 24 -23.26 -6.95 19.60
N ALA A 25 -23.13 -6.77 20.92
CA ALA A 25 -22.44 -5.61 21.46
C ALA A 25 -20.97 -5.53 21.01
N PRO A 26 -20.43 -4.33 20.75
CA PRO A 26 -19.03 -4.12 20.44
C PRO A 26 -18.15 -4.53 21.64
N GLU A 27 -16.92 -4.98 21.37
CA GLU A 27 -15.95 -5.40 22.38
C GLU A 27 -15.36 -4.21 23.13
N SER A 28 -15.25 -3.08 22.47
CA SER A 28 -14.77 -1.84 23.06
C SER A 28 -15.41 -0.65 22.35
N ILE A 29 -15.74 0.35 23.12
CA ILE A 29 -16.28 1.64 22.66
C ILE A 29 -15.45 2.77 23.26
N ALA A 30 -15.28 3.84 22.51
CA ALA A 30 -14.66 5.06 22.99
C ALA A 30 -15.29 6.28 22.35
N GLU A 31 -15.31 7.38 23.11
CA GLU A 31 -15.78 8.68 22.66
C GLU A 31 -14.80 9.76 23.10
N ILE A 32 -14.42 10.64 22.18
CA ILE A 32 -13.51 11.75 22.44
C ILE A 32 -14.12 13.02 21.86
N ALA A 33 -14.26 14.04 22.70
CA ALA A 33 -14.55 15.38 22.23
C ALA A 33 -13.29 16.03 21.66
N TYR A 34 -13.43 16.75 20.56
CA TYR A 34 -12.34 17.53 19.95
C TYR A 34 -12.85 18.90 19.51
N THR A 35 -11.91 19.84 19.38
CA THR A 35 -12.21 21.15 18.79
C THR A 35 -11.56 21.21 17.42
N PRO A 36 -12.34 21.26 16.33
CA PRO A 36 -11.77 21.38 15.00
C PRO A 36 -11.16 22.78 14.82
N ALA A 37 -10.13 22.89 13.98
CA ALA A 37 -9.46 24.16 13.68
C ALA A 37 -10.42 25.20 13.05
N VAL A 38 -11.41 24.69 12.30
CA VAL A 38 -12.50 25.49 11.72
C VAL A 38 -13.83 24.79 11.99
N PRO A 39 -14.94 25.52 12.14
CA PRO A 39 -16.27 24.92 12.34
C PRO A 39 -16.60 23.88 11.26
N GLY A 40 -17.03 22.70 11.66
CA GLY A 40 -17.27 21.57 10.75
C GLY A 40 -16.01 20.99 10.09
N GLY A 41 -14.82 21.32 10.61
CA GLY A 41 -13.54 20.82 10.14
C GLY A 41 -13.24 19.40 10.60
N VAL A 42 -12.10 18.88 10.12
CA VAL A 42 -11.63 17.52 10.41
C VAL A 42 -11.08 17.41 11.84
N PRO A 43 -11.14 16.23 12.46
CA PRO A 43 -10.54 16.00 13.77
C PRO A 43 -9.02 16.02 13.69
N PRO A 44 -8.32 16.58 14.69
CA PRO A 44 -6.86 16.59 14.71
C PRO A 44 -6.30 15.18 14.95
N ALA A 45 -5.08 14.93 14.45
CA ALA A 45 -4.40 13.64 14.54
C ALA A 45 -4.25 13.12 15.98
N ASP A 46 -4.05 14.01 16.95
CA ASP A 46 -3.92 13.64 18.37
C ASP A 46 -5.22 13.06 18.94
N ALA A 47 -6.38 13.60 18.54
CA ALA A 47 -7.68 13.05 18.94
C ALA A 47 -7.88 11.66 18.34
N ILE A 48 -7.54 11.48 17.04
CA ILE A 48 -7.61 10.19 16.36
C ILE A 48 -6.69 9.17 17.05
N SER A 49 -5.45 9.53 17.31
CA SER A 49 -4.46 8.66 17.98
C SER A 49 -4.91 8.25 19.37
N THR A 50 -5.51 9.17 20.10
CA THR A 50 -6.04 8.93 21.45
C THR A 50 -7.23 7.98 21.41
N LEU A 51 -8.17 8.19 20.47
CA LEU A 51 -9.30 7.32 20.24
C LEU A 51 -8.86 5.89 19.92
N MET A 52 -7.91 5.72 19.01
CA MET A 52 -7.39 4.41 18.60
C MET A 52 -6.72 3.67 19.76
N ARG A 53 -6.00 4.37 20.61
CA ARG A 53 -5.42 3.79 21.84
C ARG A 53 -6.49 3.36 22.84
N GLN A 54 -7.54 4.17 23.04
CA GLN A 54 -8.62 3.83 23.97
C GLN A 54 -9.40 2.58 23.54
N VAL A 55 -9.64 2.40 22.23
CA VAL A 55 -10.29 1.17 21.73
C VAL A 55 -9.33 -0.03 21.60
N GLY A 56 -8.02 0.18 21.80
CA GLY A 56 -7.02 -0.88 21.72
C GLY A 56 -6.91 -1.50 20.31
N ALA A 57 -6.86 -0.68 19.28
CA ALA A 57 -7.05 -1.12 17.89
C ALA A 57 -5.80 -0.94 17.01
N GLU A 58 -4.65 -1.37 17.50
CA GLU A 58 -3.43 -1.40 16.67
C GLU A 58 -3.59 -2.40 15.52
N ASN A 59 -3.32 -1.95 14.28
CA ASN A 59 -3.43 -2.74 13.06
C ASN A 59 -4.84 -3.25 12.66
N ALA A 60 -5.91 -2.64 13.17
CA ALA A 60 -7.27 -2.94 12.74
C ALA A 60 -7.57 -2.43 11.33
N ALA A 61 -8.54 -3.06 10.66
CA ALA A 61 -9.20 -2.44 9.51
C ALA A 61 -10.10 -1.32 10.02
N VAL A 62 -9.91 -0.09 9.54
CA VAL A 62 -10.65 1.08 10.01
C VAL A 62 -11.60 1.54 8.92
N ALA A 63 -12.87 1.72 9.26
CA ALA A 63 -13.86 2.40 8.43
C ALA A 63 -14.36 3.66 9.15
N VAL A 64 -14.61 4.71 8.38
CA VAL A 64 -14.98 6.01 8.90
C VAL A 64 -16.31 6.45 8.33
N ALA A 65 -17.27 6.75 9.19
CA ALA A 65 -18.51 7.44 8.87
C ALA A 65 -18.28 8.95 9.06
N VAL A 66 -18.32 9.71 7.97
CA VAL A 66 -18.19 11.16 8.01
C VAL A 66 -19.56 11.80 8.11
N PRO A 67 -19.68 13.05 8.67
CA PRO A 67 -20.94 13.77 8.73
C PRO A 67 -21.61 13.81 7.36
N SER A 68 -22.89 13.48 7.30
CA SER A 68 -23.60 13.40 6.02
C SER A 68 -23.70 14.77 5.33
N CYS A 69 -23.67 15.87 6.09
CA CYS A 69 -23.62 17.24 5.54
C CYS A 69 -22.30 17.57 4.79
N TRP A 70 -21.31 16.72 4.85
CA TRP A 70 -20.10 16.91 4.04
C TRP A 70 -20.34 16.61 2.56
N CYS A 71 -21.40 15.86 2.24
CA CYS A 71 -21.72 15.45 0.90
C CYS A 71 -22.95 16.19 0.35
N PHE A 72 -22.96 16.40 -0.94
CA PHE A 72 -24.14 16.80 -1.71
C PHE A 72 -24.77 15.55 -2.29
N TYR A 73 -26.05 15.34 -2.01
CA TYR A 73 -26.81 14.22 -2.53
C TYR A 73 -27.58 14.66 -3.77
N ARG A 74 -27.46 13.90 -4.85
CA ARG A 74 -28.13 14.21 -6.11
C ARG A 74 -28.68 12.96 -6.73
N GLU A 75 -29.91 13.03 -7.09
CA GLU A 75 -30.55 12.03 -7.92
C GLU A 75 -30.34 12.37 -9.39
N VAL A 76 -29.85 11.41 -10.16
CA VAL A 76 -29.49 11.58 -11.56
C VAL A 76 -30.24 10.56 -12.39
N SER A 77 -30.94 11.05 -13.42
CA SER A 77 -31.70 10.22 -14.35
C SER A 77 -30.94 10.11 -15.68
N PHE A 78 -30.94 8.90 -16.23
CA PHE A 78 -30.31 8.58 -17.52
C PHE A 78 -31.34 7.99 -18.48
N PRO A 79 -31.25 8.28 -19.80
CA PRO A 79 -32.14 7.68 -20.80
C PRO A 79 -31.75 6.24 -21.16
N TYR A 80 -30.83 5.61 -20.45
CA TYR A 80 -30.30 4.26 -20.68
C TYR A 80 -29.94 3.59 -19.35
N ARG A 81 -29.87 2.23 -19.35
CA ARG A 81 -29.60 1.40 -18.16
C ARG A 81 -28.22 0.74 -18.12
N ALA A 82 -27.43 0.85 -19.21
CA ALA A 82 -26.14 0.20 -19.28
C ALA A 82 -25.16 0.81 -18.24
N ALA A 83 -24.78 0.04 -17.22
CA ALA A 83 -23.98 0.50 -16.09
C ALA A 83 -22.71 1.24 -16.53
N ARG A 84 -21.92 0.68 -17.44
CA ARG A 84 -20.71 1.33 -17.97
C ARG A 84 -21.00 2.69 -18.58
N ARG A 85 -22.15 2.86 -19.23
CA ARG A 85 -22.52 4.12 -19.85
C ARG A 85 -22.97 5.13 -18.82
N VAL A 86 -23.70 4.69 -17.79
CA VAL A 86 -24.09 5.50 -16.63
C VAL A 86 -22.83 6.02 -15.95
N GLU A 87 -21.92 5.12 -15.57
CA GLU A 87 -20.64 5.49 -14.91
C GLU A 87 -19.84 6.49 -15.74
N SER A 88 -19.66 6.25 -17.04
CA SER A 88 -18.87 7.12 -17.90
C SER A 88 -19.47 8.52 -18.13
N THR A 89 -20.78 8.68 -17.92
CA THR A 89 -21.48 9.97 -18.14
C THR A 89 -21.91 10.63 -16.84
N LEU A 90 -21.72 9.98 -15.70
CA LEU A 90 -22.16 10.47 -14.38
C LEU A 90 -21.60 11.87 -14.08
N THR A 91 -20.32 12.09 -14.31
CA THR A 91 -19.64 13.38 -14.09
C THR A 91 -20.30 14.48 -14.89
N TYR A 92 -20.57 14.25 -16.17
CA TYR A 92 -21.24 15.23 -17.03
C TYR A 92 -22.70 15.50 -16.60
N ALA A 93 -23.38 14.46 -16.11
CA ALA A 93 -24.76 14.63 -15.65
C ALA A 93 -24.86 15.45 -14.35
N LEU A 94 -23.77 15.61 -13.62
CA LEU A 94 -23.65 16.41 -12.40
C LEU A 94 -23.16 17.83 -12.66
N GLU A 95 -22.70 18.16 -13.85
CA GLU A 95 -22.33 19.53 -14.20
C GLU A 95 -23.49 20.51 -13.97
N GLY A 96 -23.20 21.60 -13.28
CA GLY A 96 -24.21 22.60 -12.90
C GLY A 96 -25.17 22.17 -11.79
N ARG A 97 -25.06 20.94 -11.26
CA ARG A 97 -25.86 20.45 -10.14
C ARG A 97 -25.13 20.48 -8.81
N LEU A 98 -23.83 20.69 -8.83
CA LEU A 98 -22.97 20.83 -7.67
C LEU A 98 -22.44 22.26 -7.58
N PRO A 99 -22.16 22.77 -6.37
CA PRO A 99 -21.49 24.05 -6.20
C PRO A 99 -20.07 24.03 -6.79
N GLY A 100 -19.81 24.81 -7.82
CA GLY A 100 -18.49 24.85 -8.46
C GLY A 100 -18.26 23.77 -9.52
N LYS A 101 -17.00 23.38 -9.70
CA LYS A 101 -16.60 22.41 -10.73
C LYS A 101 -16.69 20.98 -10.21
N VAL A 102 -17.18 20.06 -11.03
CA VAL A 102 -17.40 18.66 -10.68
C VAL A 102 -16.09 17.94 -10.31
N GLU A 103 -14.97 18.33 -10.94
CA GLU A 103 -13.63 17.77 -10.64
C GLU A 103 -13.16 18.03 -9.20
N GLY A 104 -13.77 18.97 -8.50
CA GLY A 104 -13.52 19.24 -7.08
C GLY A 104 -14.20 18.27 -6.13
N TYR A 105 -14.89 17.23 -6.63
CA TYR A 105 -15.65 16.29 -5.82
C TYR A 105 -15.24 14.84 -6.08
N VAL A 106 -15.25 14.05 -5.02
CA VAL A 106 -15.32 12.58 -5.11
C VAL A 106 -16.80 12.22 -5.18
N ILE A 107 -17.17 11.52 -6.24
CA ILE A 107 -18.55 11.15 -6.54
C ILE A 107 -18.68 9.64 -6.42
N GLU A 108 -19.59 9.20 -5.54
CA GLU A 108 -19.85 7.79 -5.32
C GLU A 108 -21.36 7.49 -5.44
N PRO A 109 -21.75 6.44 -6.17
CA PRO A 109 -23.12 5.95 -6.16
C PRO A 109 -23.53 5.49 -4.76
N LEU A 110 -24.71 5.90 -4.29
CA LEU A 110 -25.30 5.44 -3.03
C LEU A 110 -26.30 4.33 -3.23
N SER A 111 -26.86 4.22 -4.42
CA SER A 111 -27.84 3.22 -4.77
C SER A 111 -27.42 2.44 -5.99
N ASP A 112 -28.05 1.30 -6.18
CA ASP A 112 -28.01 0.60 -7.45
C ASP A 112 -28.68 1.43 -8.56
N ILE A 113 -28.46 1.03 -9.81
CA ILE A 113 -29.10 1.66 -10.95
C ILE A 113 -30.56 1.19 -11.02
N HIS A 114 -31.48 2.03 -10.57
CA HIS A 114 -32.90 1.73 -10.60
C HIS A 114 -33.50 2.01 -11.97
N PRO A 115 -34.49 1.19 -12.39
CA PRO A 115 -35.28 1.47 -13.60
C PRO A 115 -36.08 2.78 -13.46
N ALA A 116 -35.98 3.68 -14.46
CA ALA A 116 -36.76 4.89 -14.55
C ALA A 116 -37.50 4.91 -15.92
N GLY A 117 -38.81 4.84 -15.90
CA GLY A 117 -39.61 4.71 -17.12
C GLY A 117 -39.30 3.43 -17.94
N ALA A 118 -39.59 3.46 -19.25
CA ALA A 118 -39.47 2.28 -20.11
C ALA A 118 -37.99 1.87 -20.39
N ALA A 119 -37.10 2.81 -20.55
CA ALA A 119 -35.69 2.55 -20.96
C ALA A 119 -34.64 3.28 -20.10
N GLY A 120 -35.06 4.16 -19.21
CA GLY A 120 -34.21 5.00 -18.38
C GLY A 120 -33.72 4.34 -17.12
N ALA A 121 -32.76 4.94 -16.49
CA ALA A 121 -32.22 4.60 -15.17
C ALA A 121 -32.17 5.83 -14.26
N GLN A 122 -32.19 5.59 -12.97
CA GLN A 122 -32.09 6.58 -11.91
C GLN A 122 -31.05 6.11 -10.89
N LEU A 123 -30.26 7.01 -10.37
CA LEU A 123 -29.16 6.73 -9.48
C LEU A 123 -29.03 7.86 -8.46
N LEU A 124 -28.97 7.51 -7.19
CA LEU A 124 -28.60 8.44 -6.13
C LEU A 124 -27.08 8.46 -5.97
N VAL A 125 -26.50 9.64 -5.92
CA VAL A 125 -25.05 9.82 -5.72
C VAL A 125 -24.75 10.75 -4.56
N ALA A 126 -23.65 10.50 -3.88
CA ALA A 126 -23.01 11.42 -2.96
C ALA A 126 -21.80 12.06 -3.62
N ALA A 127 -21.68 13.37 -3.54
CA ALA A 127 -20.55 14.15 -4.00
C ALA A 127 -19.89 14.83 -2.80
N CYS A 128 -18.71 14.35 -2.40
CA CYS A 128 -17.93 14.91 -1.29
C CYS A 128 -16.83 15.82 -1.83
N PRO A 129 -16.63 17.05 -1.31
CA PRO A 129 -15.51 17.89 -1.71
C PRO A 129 -14.17 17.19 -1.49
N SER A 130 -13.35 17.10 -2.54
CA SER A 130 -12.07 16.39 -2.52
C SER A 130 -11.10 16.96 -1.49
N GLU A 131 -11.08 18.28 -1.30
CA GLU A 131 -10.22 18.93 -0.30
C GLU A 131 -10.55 18.46 1.12
N ARG A 132 -11.84 18.36 1.46
CA ARG A 132 -12.27 17.92 2.80
C ARG A 132 -11.86 16.47 3.08
N LEU A 133 -11.97 15.61 2.07
CA LEU A 133 -11.51 14.23 2.16
C LEU A 133 -9.99 14.13 2.27
N LYS A 134 -9.27 14.98 1.52
CA LYS A 134 -7.81 15.08 1.58
C LYS A 134 -7.32 15.46 2.97
N ASP A 135 -7.94 16.48 3.57
CA ASP A 135 -7.59 16.95 4.91
C ASP A 135 -7.87 15.85 5.95
N LEU A 136 -9.02 15.21 5.88
CA LEU A 136 -9.35 14.08 6.75
C LEU A 136 -8.32 12.97 6.67
N LEU A 137 -7.99 12.54 5.47
CA LEU A 137 -7.02 11.45 5.26
C LEU A 137 -5.60 11.86 5.68
N ALA A 138 -5.25 13.15 5.59
CA ALA A 138 -3.97 13.66 6.08
C ALA A 138 -3.88 13.54 7.62
N GLU A 139 -4.92 13.94 8.36
CA GLU A 139 -4.98 13.81 9.80
C GLU A 139 -4.95 12.34 10.25
N PHE A 140 -5.71 11.46 9.59
CA PHE A 140 -5.65 10.02 9.87
C PHE A 140 -4.25 9.44 9.60
N ARG A 141 -3.59 9.83 8.51
CA ARG A 141 -2.20 9.39 8.23
C ARG A 141 -1.23 9.90 9.28
N SER A 142 -1.37 11.15 9.71
CA SER A 142 -0.55 11.75 10.77
C SER A 142 -0.72 10.99 12.10
N ALA A 143 -1.92 10.48 12.37
CA ALA A 143 -2.22 9.60 13.50
C ALA A 143 -1.71 8.14 13.29
N GLY A 144 -1.07 7.82 12.17
CA GLY A 144 -0.61 6.46 11.85
C GLY A 144 -1.71 5.50 11.39
N VAL A 145 -2.92 6.01 11.12
CA VAL A 145 -4.10 5.25 10.70
C VAL A 145 -4.38 5.49 9.23
N ASP A 146 -4.82 4.46 8.51
CA ASP A 146 -5.26 4.59 7.12
C ASP A 146 -6.61 3.89 6.95
N PRO A 147 -7.71 4.64 6.98
CA PRO A 147 -9.03 4.05 6.85
C PRO A 147 -9.17 3.33 5.50
N CYS A 148 -9.67 2.10 5.50
CA CYS A 148 -9.93 1.38 4.26
C CYS A 148 -11.24 1.82 3.59
N ILE A 149 -12.17 2.35 4.37
CA ILE A 149 -13.47 2.87 3.92
C ILE A 149 -13.69 4.24 4.56
N VAL A 150 -14.19 5.18 3.77
CA VAL A 150 -14.74 6.47 4.22
C VAL A 150 -16.08 6.63 3.52
N GLN A 151 -17.16 6.79 4.29
CA GLN A 151 -18.50 6.88 3.76
C GLN A 151 -19.35 7.89 4.54
N PRO A 152 -20.43 8.45 3.98
CA PRO A 152 -21.35 9.28 4.73
C PRO A 152 -22.04 8.51 5.87
N ALA A 153 -22.30 9.17 7.00
CA ALA A 153 -22.92 8.53 8.17
C ALA A 153 -24.29 7.89 7.82
N ILE A 154 -25.06 8.50 6.94
CA ILE A 154 -26.36 8.01 6.53
C ILE A 154 -26.29 6.62 5.86
N VAL A 155 -25.22 6.32 5.15
CA VAL A 155 -24.97 4.99 4.56
C VAL A 155 -24.66 3.97 5.65
N SER A 156 -23.80 4.36 6.59
CA SER A 156 -23.47 3.52 7.75
C SER A 156 -24.72 3.21 8.58
N LEU A 157 -25.58 4.19 8.77
CA LEU A 157 -26.84 4.03 9.50
C LEU A 157 -27.81 3.07 8.79
N ALA A 158 -27.93 3.19 7.48
CA ALA A 158 -28.75 2.27 6.68
C ALA A 158 -28.32 0.81 6.86
N ARG A 159 -27.02 0.58 7.03
CA ARG A 159 -26.44 -0.76 7.15
C ARG A 159 -26.77 -1.50 8.44
N VAL A 160 -27.00 -0.78 9.54
CA VAL A 160 -27.35 -1.39 10.83
C VAL A 160 -28.84 -1.61 11.01
N LEU A 161 -29.66 -1.07 10.11
CA LEU A 161 -31.10 -1.28 10.16
C LEU A 161 -31.47 -2.63 9.55
N PRO A 162 -32.48 -3.31 10.10
CA PRO A 162 -32.98 -4.55 9.51
C PRO A 162 -33.57 -4.28 8.13
N GLY A 163 -33.14 -5.05 7.13
CA GLY A 163 -33.66 -5.02 5.77
C GLY A 163 -35.08 -5.58 5.66
N GLY A 164 -35.64 -5.59 4.44
CA GLY A 164 -36.89 -6.27 4.10
C GLY A 164 -38.14 -5.38 4.08
N GLU A 165 -38.07 -4.15 4.55
CA GLU A 165 -39.23 -3.23 4.52
C GLU A 165 -38.80 -1.81 4.11
N GLU A 166 -39.70 -1.11 3.43
CA GLU A 166 -39.55 0.31 3.19
C GLU A 166 -39.56 1.08 4.52
N THR A 167 -38.48 1.71 4.85
CA THR A 167 -38.23 2.33 6.13
C THR A 167 -37.84 3.80 5.95
N LEU A 168 -38.48 4.69 6.69
CA LEU A 168 -38.03 6.06 6.83
C LEU A 168 -37.01 6.12 7.99
N LEU A 169 -35.75 6.34 7.70
CA LEU A 169 -34.73 6.60 8.72
C LEU A 169 -34.76 8.07 9.08
N VAL A 170 -34.85 8.37 10.36
CA VAL A 170 -34.71 9.71 10.93
C VAL A 170 -33.59 9.65 11.97
N HIS A 171 -32.51 10.33 11.72
CA HIS A 171 -31.35 10.42 12.62
C HIS A 171 -31.08 11.86 13.02
N LEU A 172 -30.97 12.06 14.30
CA LEU A 172 -30.62 13.37 14.89
C LEU A 172 -29.26 13.27 15.59
N ALA A 173 -28.23 13.84 14.99
CA ALA A 173 -26.89 13.91 15.55
C ALA A 173 -26.41 15.36 15.62
N GLY A 174 -26.12 15.84 16.83
CA GLY A 174 -25.69 17.22 17.01
C GLY A 174 -26.66 18.22 16.42
N ASN A 175 -26.22 19.00 15.45
CA ASN A 175 -27.00 19.99 14.72
C ASN A 175 -27.58 19.52 13.39
N GLU A 176 -27.45 18.24 13.06
CA GLU A 176 -27.92 17.63 11.82
C GLU A 176 -29.13 16.75 12.06
N LEU A 177 -30.13 16.90 11.19
CA LEU A 177 -31.24 16.00 11.04
C LEU A 177 -31.13 15.32 9.69
N GLU A 178 -30.87 14.03 9.71
CA GLU A 178 -30.74 13.20 8.52
C GLU A 178 -32.04 12.43 8.30
N VAL A 179 -32.58 12.53 7.12
CA VAL A 179 -33.80 11.81 6.69
C VAL A 179 -33.44 10.96 5.48
N ALA A 180 -33.56 9.65 5.59
CA ALA A 180 -33.30 8.74 4.46
C ALA A 180 -34.49 7.85 4.21
N PHE A 181 -34.71 7.60 2.94
CA PHE A 181 -35.73 6.70 2.40
C PHE A 181 -35.05 5.41 2.02
N LEU A 182 -35.33 4.34 2.76
CA LEU A 182 -34.65 3.06 2.62
C LEU A 182 -35.56 1.99 2.08
N ARG A 183 -35.00 1.14 1.19
CA ARG A 183 -35.63 -0.12 0.76
C ARG A 183 -34.57 -1.20 0.77
N ASP A 184 -34.80 -2.28 1.49
CA ASP A 184 -33.88 -3.42 1.63
C ASP A 184 -32.47 -3.03 2.12
N GLY A 185 -32.37 -1.96 2.92
CA GLY A 185 -31.10 -1.43 3.42
C GLY A 185 -30.37 -0.48 2.44
N GLU A 186 -30.93 -0.27 1.25
CA GLU A 186 -30.41 0.67 0.27
C GLU A 186 -31.00 2.08 0.47
N VAL A 187 -30.21 3.12 0.30
CA VAL A 187 -30.62 4.51 0.37
C VAL A 187 -31.17 4.94 -0.99
N LEU A 188 -32.49 5.07 -1.10
CA LEU A 188 -33.15 5.52 -2.33
C LEU A 188 -33.08 7.03 -2.52
N ALA A 189 -33.26 7.76 -1.43
CA ALA A 189 -33.13 9.22 -1.37
C ALA A 189 -32.75 9.62 0.04
N CYS A 190 -32.15 10.78 0.18
CA CYS A 190 -31.85 11.34 1.51
C CYS A 190 -31.84 12.86 1.48
N GLU A 191 -32.15 13.44 2.62
CA GLU A 191 -32.05 14.86 2.87
C GLU A 191 -31.32 15.08 4.19
N VAL A 192 -30.34 15.96 4.18
CA VAL A 192 -29.58 16.36 5.38
C VAL A 192 -29.89 17.82 5.69
N ILE A 193 -30.50 18.04 6.83
CA ILE A 193 -31.03 19.33 7.25
C ILE A 193 -30.22 19.83 8.45
N GLN A 194 -29.53 20.93 8.30
CA GLN A 194 -28.95 21.62 9.46
C GLN A 194 -30.09 22.38 10.19
N TRP A 195 -30.44 21.92 11.38
CA TRP A 195 -31.53 22.54 12.17
C TRP A 195 -31.02 23.63 13.09
N ALA A 196 -29.73 23.65 13.40
CA ALA A 196 -29.08 24.69 14.21
C ALA A 196 -27.71 25.03 13.59
N ALA A 197 -27.14 26.17 13.97
CA ALA A 197 -25.78 26.50 13.59
C ALA A 197 -24.78 25.54 14.22
N ALA A 198 -23.64 25.34 13.55
CA ALA A 198 -22.55 24.49 14.05
C ALA A 198 -22.17 24.94 15.49
N HIS A 199 -21.94 23.97 16.38
CA HIS A 199 -21.65 24.19 17.81
C HIS A 199 -22.73 24.95 18.59
N SER A 200 -23.96 25.03 18.07
CA SER A 200 -25.07 25.61 18.78
C SER A 200 -25.43 24.79 20.03
N ARG A 201 -25.70 25.45 21.14
CA ARG A 201 -26.29 24.84 22.33
C ARG A 201 -27.82 24.91 22.34
N ALA A 202 -28.43 25.16 21.18
CA ALA A 202 -29.89 25.23 21.08
C ALA A 202 -30.47 23.85 21.45
N VAL A 203 -31.56 23.86 22.19
CA VAL A 203 -32.31 22.63 22.46
C VAL A 203 -33.23 22.38 21.27
N PRO A 204 -33.16 21.18 20.66
CA PRO A 204 -34.01 20.87 19.52
C PRO A 204 -35.48 20.80 19.94
N ASP A 205 -36.35 21.46 19.17
CA ASP A 205 -37.80 21.38 19.33
C ASP A 205 -38.32 20.19 18.47
N ALA A 206 -38.89 19.18 19.14
CA ALA A 206 -39.40 17.99 18.51
C ALA A 206 -40.45 18.27 17.41
N ARG A 207 -41.33 19.26 17.65
CA ARG A 207 -42.38 19.65 16.71
C ARG A 207 -41.81 20.29 15.44
N VAL A 208 -40.79 21.16 15.63
CA VAL A 208 -40.09 21.78 14.50
C VAL A 208 -39.35 20.73 13.66
N LEU A 209 -38.67 19.80 14.33
CA LEU A 209 -37.97 18.71 13.65
C LEU A 209 -38.93 17.78 12.90
N ALA A 210 -40.04 17.37 13.53
CA ALA A 210 -41.07 16.58 12.88
C ALA A 210 -41.69 17.31 11.67
N GLY A 211 -41.85 18.62 11.75
CA GLY A 211 -42.27 19.45 10.61
C GLY A 211 -41.28 19.41 9.44
N LYS A 212 -39.99 19.45 9.73
CA LYS A 212 -38.93 19.30 8.69
C LYS A 212 -38.93 17.92 8.06
N VAL A 213 -39.05 16.85 8.86
CA VAL A 213 -39.17 15.47 8.34
C VAL A 213 -40.39 15.33 7.44
N ARG A 214 -41.54 15.84 7.85
CA ARG A 214 -42.76 15.85 7.03
C ARG A 214 -42.56 16.58 5.71
N SER A 215 -41.82 17.69 5.70
CA SER A 215 -41.51 18.42 4.47
C SER A 215 -40.63 17.59 3.56
N ALA A 216 -39.63 16.90 4.08
CA ALA A 216 -38.77 15.97 3.31
C ALA A 216 -39.58 14.81 2.72
N VAL A 217 -40.48 14.20 3.50
CA VAL A 217 -41.38 13.13 2.99
C VAL A 217 -42.25 13.64 1.86
N ARG A 218 -42.85 14.81 1.99
CA ARG A 218 -43.69 15.40 0.91
C ARG A 218 -42.84 15.71 -0.34
N ALA A 219 -41.65 16.21 -0.19
CA ALA A 219 -40.75 16.45 -1.33
C ALA A 219 -40.41 15.15 -2.07
N TYR A 220 -40.17 14.08 -1.31
CA TYR A 220 -39.96 12.74 -1.88
C TYR A 220 -41.20 12.23 -2.63
N GLU A 221 -42.37 12.34 -2.02
CA GLU A 221 -43.65 11.91 -2.64
C GLU A 221 -43.97 12.64 -3.95
N VAL A 222 -43.66 13.94 -4.01
CA VAL A 222 -43.83 14.74 -5.23
C VAL A 222 -42.94 14.22 -6.36
N SER A 223 -41.72 13.74 -6.02
CA SER A 223 -40.75 13.28 -7.02
C SER A 223 -40.93 11.82 -7.41
N HIS A 224 -41.37 10.96 -6.49
CA HIS A 224 -41.38 9.50 -6.64
C HIS A 224 -42.78 8.87 -6.57
N GLY A 225 -43.82 9.67 -6.26
CA GLY A 225 -45.18 9.16 -6.03
C GLY A 225 -45.42 8.81 -4.55
N ALA A 226 -46.62 8.31 -4.27
CA ALA A 226 -47.02 8.00 -2.88
C ALA A 226 -46.10 6.97 -2.25
N CYS A 227 -45.66 7.28 -1.04
CA CYS A 227 -44.76 6.42 -0.26
C CYS A 227 -45.54 5.26 0.40
N SER A 228 -44.90 4.10 0.46
CA SER A 228 -45.41 2.92 1.15
C SER A 228 -44.58 2.56 2.40
N PHE A 229 -43.98 3.57 3.07
CA PHE A 229 -43.20 3.32 4.28
C PHE A 229 -44.09 2.70 5.35
N ARG A 230 -43.57 1.64 5.98
CA ARG A 230 -44.30 0.92 7.02
C ARG A 230 -43.86 1.32 8.43
N ARG A 231 -42.68 1.90 8.56
CA ARG A 231 -42.13 2.30 9.84
C ARG A 231 -41.17 3.48 9.74
N ILE A 232 -41.02 4.18 10.85
CA ILE A 232 -39.99 5.19 11.06
C ILE A 232 -38.93 4.56 11.97
N ALA A 233 -37.68 4.46 11.49
CA ALA A 233 -36.53 4.09 12.31
C ALA A 233 -35.95 5.38 12.90
N LEU A 234 -36.20 5.65 14.19
CA LEU A 234 -35.76 6.85 14.86
C LEU A 234 -34.47 6.61 15.65
N LEU A 235 -33.41 7.32 15.28
CA LEU A 235 -32.15 7.41 15.98
C LEU A 235 -31.97 8.85 16.50
N ALA A 236 -32.12 9.07 17.78
CA ALA A 236 -32.03 10.39 18.40
C ALA A 236 -31.52 10.28 19.83
N PRO A 237 -30.91 11.32 20.38
CA PRO A 237 -30.53 11.39 21.78
C PRO A 237 -31.75 11.10 22.70
N GLU A 238 -31.49 10.39 23.79
CA GLU A 238 -32.56 9.96 24.70
C GLU A 238 -33.41 11.13 25.24
N SER A 239 -32.77 12.28 25.44
CA SER A 239 -33.43 13.48 25.95
C SER A 239 -34.59 14.00 25.09
N ILE A 240 -34.58 13.70 23.76
CA ILE A 240 -35.61 14.19 22.83
C ILE A 240 -36.35 13.03 22.15
N ARG A 241 -35.84 11.81 22.23
CA ARG A 241 -36.35 10.65 21.47
C ARG A 241 -37.85 10.42 21.65
N ALA A 242 -38.33 10.42 22.88
CA ALA A 242 -39.74 10.18 23.16
C ALA A 242 -40.65 11.28 22.58
N ALA A 243 -40.26 12.56 22.77
CA ALA A 243 -41.02 13.67 22.24
C ALA A 243 -41.01 13.69 20.72
N LEU A 244 -39.85 13.45 20.07
CA LEU A 244 -39.73 13.41 18.61
C LEU A 244 -40.48 12.23 18.02
N SER A 245 -40.49 11.07 18.69
CA SER A 245 -41.25 9.89 18.26
C SER A 245 -42.75 10.18 18.22
N ALA A 246 -43.27 10.80 19.28
CA ALA A 246 -44.69 11.16 19.36
C ALA A 246 -45.10 12.19 18.28
N GLU A 247 -44.29 13.20 18.06
CA GLU A 247 -44.54 14.21 17.04
C GLU A 247 -44.46 13.64 15.62
N LEU A 248 -43.50 12.73 15.36
CA LEU A 248 -43.38 12.05 14.05
C LEU A 248 -44.57 11.14 13.79
N GLN A 249 -44.99 10.34 14.79
CA GLN A 249 -46.18 9.50 14.67
C GLN A 249 -47.45 10.32 14.34
N SER A 250 -47.62 11.45 15.02
CA SER A 250 -48.73 12.36 14.77
C SER A 250 -48.65 13.04 13.41
N ALA A 251 -47.43 13.38 12.95
CA ALA A 251 -47.21 14.14 11.72
C ALA A 251 -47.31 13.27 10.44
N LEU A 252 -46.95 11.99 10.53
CA LEU A 252 -46.81 11.08 9.38
C LEU A 252 -47.82 9.90 9.42
N GLU A 253 -48.53 9.72 10.53
CA GLU A 253 -49.48 8.60 10.74
C GLU A 253 -48.84 7.22 10.61
N LEU A 254 -47.51 7.17 10.87
CA LEU A 254 -46.69 5.93 10.77
C LEU A 254 -46.17 5.54 12.15
N PRO A 255 -46.04 4.24 12.45
CA PRO A 255 -45.41 3.80 13.69
C PRO A 255 -43.94 4.22 13.73
N ALA A 256 -43.57 5.08 14.65
CA ALA A 256 -42.18 5.39 14.92
C ALA A 256 -41.68 4.45 16.01
N ALA A 257 -40.79 3.57 15.65
CA ALA A 257 -40.14 2.67 16.58
C ALA A 257 -38.65 3.08 16.74
N PRO A 258 -38.08 2.97 17.95
CA PRO A 258 -36.64 2.97 18.04
C PRO A 258 -36.08 1.91 17.10
N ALA A 259 -34.91 2.13 16.52
CA ALA A 259 -34.35 1.27 15.47
C ALA A 259 -33.95 -0.11 16.03
N GLY A 260 -34.93 -0.94 16.40
CA GLY A 260 -34.81 -2.32 16.81
C GLY A 260 -33.94 -2.57 18.06
N ASP A 261 -33.37 -3.77 18.17
CA ASP A 261 -32.45 -4.20 19.24
C ASP A 261 -31.14 -3.37 19.31
N LEU A 262 -30.96 -2.42 18.37
CA LEU A 262 -29.93 -1.39 18.45
C LEU A 262 -30.18 -0.38 19.60
N ALA A 263 -31.33 -0.45 20.28
CA ALA A 263 -31.73 0.54 21.29
C ALA A 263 -30.78 0.60 22.48
N ASP A 264 -30.17 -0.52 22.89
CA ASP A 264 -29.22 -0.53 24.01
C ASP A 264 -27.79 -0.13 23.59
N ASP A 265 -27.42 -0.39 22.33
CA ASP A 265 -26.11 0.01 21.75
C ASP A 265 -26.22 1.27 20.86
N ALA A 266 -27.37 1.93 20.83
CA ALA A 266 -27.68 3.07 19.96
C ALA A 266 -26.86 4.36 20.21
N ARG A 267 -25.83 4.29 21.05
CA ARG A 267 -24.93 5.43 21.25
C ARG A 267 -24.03 5.70 20.03
N TYR A 268 -23.75 4.66 19.22
CA TYR A 268 -22.75 4.71 18.16
C TYR A 268 -23.21 4.02 16.86
N PRO A 269 -24.43 4.31 16.36
CA PRO A 269 -25.00 3.53 15.26
C PRO A 269 -24.23 3.68 13.95
N ALA A 270 -23.73 4.89 13.65
CA ALA A 270 -22.95 5.12 12.44
C ALA A 270 -21.56 4.47 12.53
N ALA A 271 -20.94 4.45 13.71
CA ALA A 271 -19.68 3.73 13.92
C ALA A 271 -19.88 2.20 13.78
N LEU A 272 -20.99 1.66 14.28
CA LEU A 272 -21.34 0.23 14.10
C LEU A 272 -21.52 -0.11 12.62
N GLY A 273 -22.25 0.71 11.88
CA GLY A 273 -22.46 0.51 10.44
C GLY A 273 -21.15 0.60 9.64
N ALA A 274 -20.28 1.55 9.98
CA ALA A 274 -18.96 1.63 9.38
C ALA A 274 -18.12 0.37 9.66
N ALA A 275 -18.17 -0.17 10.89
CA ALA A 275 -17.51 -1.44 11.21
C ALA A 275 -18.05 -2.60 10.40
N ALA A 276 -19.38 -2.68 10.20
CA ALA A 276 -20.01 -3.69 9.38
C ALA A 276 -19.48 -3.69 7.94
N GLU A 277 -19.38 -2.51 7.33
CA GLU A 277 -18.84 -2.35 5.98
C GLU A 277 -17.36 -2.76 5.88
N ALA A 278 -16.56 -2.46 6.88
CA ALA A 278 -15.14 -2.86 6.88
C ALA A 278 -14.95 -4.39 6.89
N GLU A 279 -15.90 -5.15 7.45
CA GLU A 279 -15.84 -6.61 7.45
C GLU A 279 -16.19 -7.21 6.11
N GLU A 280 -17.27 -6.77 5.52
CA GLU A 280 -17.82 -7.42 4.33
C GLU A 280 -16.95 -7.26 3.09
N ARG A 281 -16.14 -6.22 2.98
CA ARG A 281 -15.20 -5.93 1.87
C ARG A 281 -15.71 -6.32 0.48
N LYS A 282 -16.99 -6.64 0.34
CA LYS A 282 -17.61 -7.18 -0.85
C LYS A 282 -18.34 -6.07 -1.60
N HIS A 283 -17.73 -5.64 -2.62
CA HIS A 283 -18.23 -5.19 -3.93
C HIS A 283 -19.22 -4.03 -4.05
N LEU A 284 -19.88 -3.53 -3.00
CA LEU A 284 -20.88 -2.46 -3.12
C LEU A 284 -20.84 -1.45 -1.96
N ALA A 285 -19.81 -1.48 -1.13
CA ALA A 285 -19.68 -0.47 -0.11
C ALA A 285 -19.45 0.90 -0.76
N VAL A 286 -20.33 1.84 -0.47
CA VAL A 286 -20.10 3.25 -0.79
C VAL A 286 -18.78 3.68 -0.16
N ASN A 287 -17.82 4.05 -0.96
CA ASN A 287 -16.50 4.37 -0.45
C ASN A 287 -15.92 5.60 -1.13
N LEU A 288 -15.96 6.72 -0.44
CA LEU A 288 -15.36 7.97 -0.90
C LEU A 288 -13.85 7.89 -1.16
N ARG A 289 -13.23 6.75 -0.86
CA ARG A 289 -11.82 6.48 -1.21
C ARG A 289 -11.68 5.94 -2.63
N GLY A 290 -12.29 6.62 -3.60
CA GLY A 290 -12.13 6.35 -5.03
C GLY A 290 -10.98 7.14 -5.67
N GLY A 291 -10.62 6.80 -6.89
CA GLY A 291 -9.66 7.54 -7.70
C GLY A 291 -8.31 7.76 -7.01
N GLU A 292 -7.91 9.02 -6.86
CA GLU A 292 -6.64 9.41 -6.21
C GLU A 292 -6.56 9.07 -4.71
N PHE A 293 -7.71 8.89 -4.05
CA PHE A 293 -7.81 8.52 -2.65
C PHE A 293 -7.91 7.01 -2.42
N ALA A 294 -7.81 6.21 -3.47
CA ALA A 294 -8.00 4.77 -3.38
C ALA A 294 -7.13 4.12 -2.29
N TYR A 295 -7.76 3.28 -1.46
CA TYR A 295 -7.06 2.55 -0.42
C TYR A 295 -6.19 1.46 -1.04
N SER A 296 -4.88 1.57 -0.85
CA SER A 296 -3.92 0.57 -1.33
C SER A 296 -3.17 -0.08 -0.17
N PRO A 297 -3.66 -1.22 0.34
CA PRO A 297 -3.00 -1.95 1.42
C PRO A 297 -1.61 -2.48 1.00
N TYR A 298 -1.36 -2.61 -0.31
CA TYR A 298 -0.07 -3.04 -0.85
C TYR A 298 0.97 -1.91 -0.82
N ALA A 299 0.59 -0.66 -1.03
CA ALA A 299 1.51 0.46 -1.05
C ALA A 299 2.30 0.57 0.27
N ARG A 300 1.64 0.50 1.42
CA ARG A 300 2.32 0.52 2.73
C ARG A 300 3.24 -0.68 2.98
N ARG A 301 2.86 -1.87 2.50
CA ARG A 301 3.74 -3.05 2.60
C ARG A 301 4.96 -2.91 1.70
N ILE A 302 4.77 -2.34 0.50
CA ILE A 302 5.84 -2.07 -0.45
C ILE A 302 6.75 -0.97 0.10
N GLU A 303 6.22 0.13 0.61
CA GLU A 303 7.00 1.20 1.23
C GLU A 303 7.87 0.69 2.37
N ARG A 304 7.32 -0.08 3.31
CA ARG A 304 8.10 -0.67 4.40
C ARG A 304 9.18 -1.63 3.90
N ARG A 305 8.88 -2.45 2.89
CA ARG A 305 9.87 -3.34 2.26
C ARG A 305 10.93 -2.57 1.49
N LEU A 306 10.53 -1.51 0.79
CA LEU A 306 11.43 -0.63 0.04
C LEU A 306 12.38 0.10 0.98
N VAL A 307 11.88 0.64 2.09
CA VAL A 307 12.69 1.25 3.15
C VAL A 307 13.65 0.23 3.75
N ALA A 308 13.21 -0.99 4.04
CA ALA A 308 14.09 -2.04 4.57
C ALA A 308 15.16 -2.46 3.55
N VAL A 309 14.83 -2.61 2.28
CA VAL A 309 15.78 -2.91 1.20
C VAL A 309 16.77 -1.77 1.01
N LEU A 310 16.31 -0.52 1.04
CA LEU A 310 17.16 0.65 0.91
C LEU A 310 18.14 0.77 2.12
N ALA A 311 17.65 0.53 3.33
CA ALA A 311 18.46 0.49 4.53
C ALA A 311 19.52 -0.63 4.48
N LEU A 312 19.15 -1.80 3.97
CA LEU A 312 20.10 -2.90 3.77
C LEU A 312 21.15 -2.56 2.70
N ALA A 313 20.73 -1.98 1.58
CA ALA A 313 21.62 -1.54 0.53
C ALA A 313 22.63 -0.49 1.01
N THR A 314 22.18 0.50 1.79
CA THR A 314 23.06 1.50 2.40
C THR A 314 24.05 0.87 3.40
N ALA A 315 23.60 -0.11 4.19
CA ALA A 315 24.48 -0.84 5.10
C ALA A 315 25.57 -1.64 4.34
N VAL A 316 25.20 -2.30 3.24
CA VAL A 316 26.16 -3.03 2.37
C VAL A 316 27.18 -2.07 1.76
N VAL A 317 26.73 -0.92 1.22
CA VAL A 317 27.63 0.09 0.66
C VAL A 317 28.59 0.64 1.72
N ALA A 318 28.08 0.90 2.93
CA ALA A 318 28.91 1.35 4.04
C ALA A 318 29.97 0.30 4.44
N LEU A 319 29.59 -0.98 4.51
CA LEU A 319 30.50 -2.10 4.79
C LEU A 319 31.58 -2.26 3.71
N LEU A 320 31.19 -2.13 2.44
CA LEU A 320 32.15 -2.13 1.32
C LEU A 320 33.11 -0.93 1.40
N GLY A 321 32.59 0.25 1.72
CA GLY A 321 33.42 1.44 1.95
C GLY A 321 34.45 1.25 3.08
N VAL A 322 34.01 0.70 4.21
CA VAL A 322 34.91 0.38 5.32
C VAL A 322 35.94 -0.69 4.94
N SER A 323 35.52 -1.70 4.17
CA SER A 323 36.43 -2.75 3.69
C SER A 323 37.51 -2.20 2.74
N LEU A 324 37.10 -1.32 1.82
CA LEU A 324 38.03 -0.66 0.90
C LEU A 324 38.98 0.27 1.66
N LEU A 325 38.47 1.03 2.63
CA LEU A 325 39.30 1.90 3.47
C LEU A 325 40.35 1.10 4.26
N ARG A 326 39.95 -0.05 4.84
CA ARG A 326 40.91 -0.94 5.52
C ARG A 326 41.97 -1.46 4.56
N ARG A 327 41.58 -1.92 3.35
CA ARG A 327 42.55 -2.35 2.35
C ARG A 327 43.51 -1.27 1.92
N THR A 328 43.06 -0.04 1.73
CA THR A 328 43.94 1.09 1.39
C THR A 328 44.92 1.41 2.52
N LEU A 329 44.46 1.35 3.78
CA LEU A 329 45.34 1.55 4.94
C LEU A 329 46.37 0.41 5.09
N ASP A 330 45.99 -0.84 4.82
CA ASP A 330 46.91 -1.98 4.88
C ASP A 330 47.92 -1.94 3.73
N VAL A 331 47.50 -1.52 2.53
CA VAL A 331 48.44 -1.30 1.40
C VAL A 331 49.42 -0.14 1.72
N GLN A 332 48.93 0.95 2.34
CA GLN A 332 49.83 2.03 2.75
C GLN A 332 50.84 1.57 3.81
N LYS A 333 50.44 0.73 4.77
CA LYS A 333 51.37 0.15 5.77
C LYS A 333 52.40 -0.76 5.12
N THR A 334 51.99 -1.58 4.16
CA THR A 334 52.93 -2.43 3.42
C THR A 334 53.90 -1.61 2.58
N ILE A 335 53.45 -0.59 1.87
CA ILE A 335 54.31 0.32 1.10
C ILE A 335 55.32 1.03 2.02
N THR A 336 54.87 1.49 3.21
CA THR A 336 55.79 2.14 4.17
C THR A 336 56.79 1.15 4.75
N ALA A 337 56.40 -0.07 5.05
CA ALA A 337 57.26 -1.15 5.53
C ALA A 337 58.28 -1.58 4.46
N ASP A 338 57.83 -1.71 3.21
CA ASP A 338 58.73 -2.06 2.10
C ASP A 338 59.74 -0.95 1.80
N ARG A 339 59.31 0.31 1.83
CA ARG A 339 60.26 1.45 1.72
C ARG A 339 61.28 1.47 2.85
N ALA A 340 60.86 1.16 4.08
CA ALA A 340 61.78 1.06 5.21
C ALA A 340 62.78 -0.13 5.03
N ARG A 341 62.29 -1.26 4.50
CA ARG A 341 63.12 -2.41 4.16
C ARG A 341 64.11 -2.11 3.03
N GLU A 342 63.66 -1.47 1.97
CA GLU A 342 64.51 -1.01 0.87
C GLU A 342 65.61 -0.07 1.37
N ALA A 343 65.27 0.87 2.22
CA ALA A 343 66.24 1.80 2.82
C ALA A 343 67.26 1.06 3.71
N ALA A 344 66.82 0.06 4.47
CA ALA A 344 67.70 -0.75 5.32
C ALA A 344 68.64 -1.63 4.46
N LEU A 345 68.13 -2.30 3.44
CA LEU A 345 68.93 -3.10 2.51
C LEU A 345 69.92 -2.23 1.71
N PHE A 346 69.48 -1.03 1.29
CA PHE A 346 70.37 -0.09 0.61
C PHE A 346 71.55 0.35 1.53
N THR A 347 71.26 0.60 2.80
CA THR A 347 72.27 0.96 3.79
C THR A 347 73.22 -0.22 4.07
N GLU A 348 72.69 -1.45 4.11
CA GLU A 348 73.47 -2.67 4.33
C GLU A 348 74.44 -2.97 3.16
N VAL A 349 73.94 -2.79 1.91
CA VAL A 349 74.72 -3.09 0.69
C VAL A 349 75.70 -1.98 0.30
N THR A 350 75.32 -0.71 0.50
CA THR A 350 76.10 0.44 0.03
C THR A 350 76.88 1.16 1.12
N GLY A 351 76.56 0.89 2.39
CA GLY A 351 77.18 1.60 3.53
C GLY A 351 76.77 3.08 3.62
N ILE A 352 75.87 3.59 2.82
CA ILE A 352 75.46 5.00 2.73
C ILE A 352 74.09 5.15 3.38
N HIS A 353 74.01 5.96 4.44
CA HIS A 353 72.71 6.33 5.03
C HIS A 353 72.07 7.47 4.22
N GLY A 354 70.91 7.21 3.60
CA GLY A 354 70.16 8.24 2.86
C GLY A 354 69.06 7.65 1.96
N VAL A 355 68.25 8.54 1.31
CA VAL A 355 67.24 8.17 0.35
C VAL A 355 67.90 7.55 -0.89
N PRO A 356 67.47 6.38 -1.37
CA PRO A 356 68.04 5.74 -2.54
C PRO A 356 68.07 6.68 -3.75
N ASN A 357 69.24 6.98 -4.29
CA ASN A 357 69.36 7.75 -5.51
C ASN A 357 69.28 6.81 -6.70
N ILE A 358 68.37 7.10 -7.65
CA ILE A 358 68.03 6.28 -8.82
C ILE A 358 69.30 5.86 -9.61
N GLN A 359 70.31 6.73 -9.70
CA GLN A 359 71.56 6.42 -10.44
C GLN A 359 72.40 5.36 -9.73
N VAL A 360 72.41 5.32 -8.40
CA VAL A 360 73.18 4.36 -7.60
C VAL A 360 72.42 3.00 -7.58
N THR A 361 71.12 3.02 -7.56
CA THR A 361 70.32 1.80 -7.67
C THR A 361 70.35 1.22 -9.07
N GLU A 362 70.38 2.00 -10.13
CA GLU A 362 70.56 1.48 -11.49
C GLU A 362 71.89 0.76 -11.72
N ALA A 363 72.97 1.33 -11.15
CA ALA A 363 74.30 0.68 -11.23
C ALA A 363 74.34 -0.64 -10.43
N ALA A 364 73.72 -0.67 -9.23
CA ALA A 364 73.64 -1.88 -8.39
C ALA A 364 72.70 -2.93 -9.02
N VAL A 365 71.54 -2.50 -9.58
CA VAL A 365 70.59 -3.36 -10.29
C VAL A 365 71.21 -3.90 -11.62
N ALA A 366 71.99 -3.11 -12.33
CA ALA A 366 72.71 -3.56 -13.51
C ALA A 366 73.77 -4.61 -13.18
N ALA A 367 74.47 -4.47 -12.06
CA ALA A 367 75.39 -5.47 -11.54
C ALA A 367 74.65 -6.77 -11.12
N ALA A 368 73.53 -6.64 -10.39
CA ALA A 368 72.70 -7.77 -9.97
C ALA A 368 71.96 -8.45 -11.15
N ARG A 369 71.54 -7.68 -12.16
CA ARG A 369 70.93 -8.28 -13.41
C ARG A 369 71.95 -9.12 -14.20
N LYS A 370 73.24 -8.80 -14.16
CA LYS A 370 74.26 -9.63 -14.77
C LYS A 370 74.38 -10.99 -14.08
N GLU A 371 74.08 -11.09 -12.81
CA GLU A 371 74.10 -12.32 -12.04
C GLU A 371 72.77 -13.13 -12.20
N ILE A 372 71.64 -12.44 -12.35
CA ILE A 372 70.29 -13.03 -12.47
C ILE A 372 70.05 -13.59 -13.89
N THR A 373 70.76 -13.07 -14.93
CA THR A 373 70.63 -13.63 -16.30
C THR A 373 71.19 -15.06 -16.42
N ARG A 374 71.69 -15.66 -15.36
CA ARG A 374 72.09 -17.04 -15.27
C ARG A 374 71.00 -18.03 -14.79
N SER A 375 69.88 -17.52 -14.28
CA SER A 375 68.76 -18.38 -13.81
C SER A 375 67.46 -18.11 -14.58
N ASP A 376 67.57 -18.19 -15.93
CA ASP A 376 66.45 -18.03 -16.85
C ASP A 376 65.57 -19.29 -16.88
N ARG A 377 64.83 -19.55 -15.80
CA ARG A 377 63.76 -20.57 -15.77
C ARG A 377 62.68 -20.35 -14.73
N LEU A 378 61.98 -19.23 -14.76
CA LEU A 378 60.68 -19.18 -14.14
C LEU A 378 59.82 -18.04 -14.76
N ARG A 379 59.37 -18.27 -15.99
CA ARG A 379 58.26 -17.49 -16.58
C ARG A 379 56.97 -17.82 -15.84
N ILE A 380 56.64 -17.07 -14.80
CA ILE A 380 55.34 -17.20 -14.18
C ILE A 380 54.32 -16.58 -15.13
N VAL A 381 53.69 -17.43 -15.94
CA VAL A 381 52.58 -17.02 -16.79
C VAL A 381 51.37 -16.79 -15.88
N SER A 382 50.79 -15.60 -15.95
CA SER A 382 49.63 -15.23 -15.14
C SER A 382 48.47 -16.17 -15.33
N CYS A 383 47.74 -16.54 -14.27
CA CYS A 383 46.52 -17.35 -14.34
C CYS A 383 45.50 -16.76 -15.32
N LEU A 384 45.44 -15.44 -15.45
CA LEU A 384 44.56 -14.74 -16.38
C LEU A 384 44.97 -14.99 -17.86
N THR A 385 46.26 -15.07 -18.16
CA THR A 385 46.73 -15.37 -19.50
C THR A 385 46.36 -16.80 -19.87
N ARG A 386 46.53 -17.74 -18.94
CA ARG A 386 46.17 -19.14 -19.10
C ARG A 386 44.66 -19.33 -19.32
N TRP A 387 43.84 -18.55 -18.57
CA TRP A 387 42.41 -18.55 -18.75
C TRP A 387 41.99 -17.95 -20.11
N ALA A 388 42.61 -16.84 -20.51
CA ALA A 388 42.33 -16.20 -21.80
C ALA A 388 42.68 -17.15 -22.98
N ASP A 389 43.75 -17.89 -22.86
CA ASP A 389 44.15 -18.87 -23.90
C ASP A 389 43.16 -20.05 -23.98
N LEU A 390 42.65 -20.53 -22.84
CA LEU A 390 41.61 -21.54 -22.78
C LEU A 390 40.30 -21.04 -23.40
N MET A 391 39.89 -19.83 -23.09
CA MET A 391 38.64 -19.24 -23.60
C MET A 391 38.63 -18.99 -25.09
N LYS A 392 39.81 -18.73 -25.71
CA LYS A 392 39.95 -18.62 -27.18
C LYS A 392 39.69 -19.92 -27.91
N LEU A 393 39.78 -21.04 -27.21
CA LEU A 393 39.63 -22.39 -27.79
C LEU A 393 38.19 -22.91 -27.69
N VAL A 394 37.28 -22.18 -27.02
CA VAL A 394 35.84 -22.49 -27.00
C VAL A 394 35.22 -21.90 -28.27
N PRO A 395 34.76 -22.71 -29.24
CA PRO A 395 34.12 -22.22 -30.46
C PRO A 395 32.83 -21.50 -30.14
N ALA A 396 32.55 -20.40 -30.84
CA ALA A 396 31.39 -19.52 -30.58
C ALA A 396 30.03 -20.20 -30.87
N ASP A 397 30.03 -21.31 -31.60
CA ASP A 397 28.85 -22.09 -31.97
C ASP A 397 28.58 -23.28 -31.02
N MET A 398 29.48 -23.54 -30.07
CA MET A 398 29.31 -24.63 -29.11
C MET A 398 28.64 -24.21 -27.82
N THR A 399 27.55 -24.89 -27.46
CA THR A 399 26.86 -24.76 -26.16
C THR A 399 27.58 -25.61 -25.10
N VAL A 400 28.71 -25.08 -24.60
CA VAL A 400 29.48 -25.65 -23.48
C VAL A 400 29.47 -24.64 -22.35
N ALA A 401 29.02 -25.06 -21.18
CA ALA A 401 29.08 -24.25 -19.95
C ALA A 401 30.16 -24.82 -19.03
N LEU A 402 31.09 -23.98 -18.60
CA LEU A 402 32.13 -24.37 -17.65
C LEU A 402 31.59 -24.12 -16.23
N ASP A 403 31.55 -25.15 -15.41
CA ASP A 403 31.05 -25.09 -14.04
C ASP A 403 32.17 -24.79 -13.03
N THR A 404 33.36 -25.40 -13.18
CA THR A 404 34.52 -25.12 -12.34
C THR A 404 35.81 -25.10 -13.17
N LEU A 405 36.72 -24.21 -12.77
CA LEU A 405 38.03 -24.05 -13.36
C LEU A 405 39.05 -23.88 -12.25
N ASP A 406 39.98 -24.83 -12.16
CA ASP A 406 41.10 -24.80 -11.24
C ASP A 406 42.42 -24.66 -12.03
N ILE A 407 43.11 -23.52 -11.84
CA ILE A 407 44.33 -23.18 -12.59
C ILE A 407 45.53 -23.29 -11.65
N GLY A 408 46.24 -24.40 -11.75
CA GLY A 408 47.51 -24.59 -11.06
C GLY A 408 48.75 -24.10 -11.86
N GLN A 409 49.93 -24.31 -11.34
CA GLN A 409 51.18 -23.88 -12.00
C GLN A 409 51.43 -24.65 -13.32
N ASP A 410 51.17 -25.96 -13.34
CA ASP A 410 51.47 -26.84 -14.48
C ASP A 410 50.21 -27.50 -15.06
N ARG A 411 49.07 -27.30 -14.46
CA ARG A 411 47.80 -27.94 -14.84
C ARG A 411 46.61 -27.01 -14.78
N ILE A 412 45.63 -27.27 -15.62
CA ILE A 412 44.31 -26.68 -15.57
C ILE A 412 43.29 -27.80 -15.47
N ALA A 413 42.50 -27.86 -14.42
CA ALA A 413 41.38 -28.78 -14.31
C ALA A 413 40.08 -28.02 -14.64
N VAL A 414 39.31 -28.57 -15.57
CA VAL A 414 38.08 -27.96 -16.08
C VAL A 414 36.94 -28.96 -15.90
N THR A 415 35.85 -28.55 -15.30
CA THR A 415 34.59 -29.28 -15.34
C THR A 415 33.49 -28.43 -15.96
N GLY A 416 32.59 -29.07 -16.70
CA GLY A 416 31.53 -28.34 -17.37
C GLY A 416 30.41 -29.24 -17.86
N ARG A 417 29.44 -28.61 -18.49
CA ARG A 417 28.30 -29.27 -19.12
C ARG A 417 28.28 -28.94 -20.60
N ALA A 418 28.00 -29.94 -21.40
CA ALA A 418 27.78 -29.82 -22.82
C ALA A 418 26.39 -30.34 -23.18
N ARG A 419 25.83 -29.86 -24.27
CA ARG A 419 24.52 -30.28 -24.76
C ARG A 419 24.42 -31.78 -24.99
N ASP A 420 25.48 -32.37 -25.49
CA ASP A 420 25.60 -33.81 -25.73
C ASP A 420 27.07 -34.25 -25.65
N THR A 421 27.31 -35.55 -25.74
CA THR A 421 28.66 -36.14 -25.73
C THR A 421 29.49 -35.75 -26.95
N ALA A 422 28.84 -35.44 -28.08
CA ALA A 422 29.51 -35.01 -29.30
C ALA A 422 30.09 -33.58 -29.13
N ALA A 423 29.36 -32.67 -28.51
CA ALA A 423 29.82 -31.31 -28.19
C ALA A 423 31.01 -31.35 -27.21
N ALA A 424 30.95 -32.21 -26.17
CA ALA A 424 32.05 -32.38 -25.24
C ALA A 424 33.31 -32.92 -25.93
N SER A 425 33.15 -33.88 -26.86
CA SER A 425 34.24 -34.45 -27.64
C SER A 425 34.82 -33.44 -28.64
N ALA A 426 33.98 -32.61 -29.26
CA ALA A 426 34.41 -31.54 -30.16
C ALA A 426 35.23 -30.47 -29.41
N PHE A 427 34.82 -30.08 -28.19
CA PHE A 427 35.60 -29.20 -27.36
C PHE A 427 36.98 -29.79 -27.02
N ARG A 428 37.05 -31.07 -26.65
CA ARG A 428 38.30 -31.77 -26.45
C ARG A 428 39.19 -31.72 -27.70
N ALA A 429 38.63 -32.01 -28.86
CA ALA A 429 39.38 -31.98 -30.14
C ALA A 429 39.90 -30.56 -30.45
N SER A 430 39.15 -29.51 -30.20
CA SER A 430 39.57 -28.10 -30.35
C SER A 430 40.75 -27.78 -29.42
N VAL A 431 40.69 -28.21 -28.16
CA VAL A 431 41.79 -28.01 -27.20
C VAL A 431 43.04 -28.80 -27.63
N GLN A 432 42.90 -30.00 -28.11
CA GLN A 432 44.04 -30.81 -28.61
C GLN A 432 44.66 -30.25 -29.89
N ALA A 433 43.84 -29.74 -30.81
CA ALA A 433 44.30 -29.13 -32.06
C ALA A 433 45.05 -27.82 -31.87
N SER A 434 44.86 -27.13 -30.74
CA SER A 434 45.46 -25.84 -30.42
C SER A 434 47.02 -25.90 -30.31
N GLY A 435 47.56 -27.05 -29.96
CA GLY A 435 49.01 -27.24 -29.71
C GLY A 435 49.53 -26.56 -28.46
N VAL A 436 48.69 -25.85 -27.71
CA VAL A 436 49.06 -25.13 -26.48
C VAL A 436 49.16 -26.08 -25.31
N PHE A 437 48.35 -27.14 -25.31
CA PHE A 437 48.28 -28.12 -24.24
C PHE A 437 48.83 -29.45 -24.68
N GLN A 438 49.41 -30.20 -23.75
CA GLN A 438 49.81 -31.59 -24.01
C GLN A 438 48.56 -32.44 -24.23
N SER A 439 48.60 -33.33 -25.20
CA SER A 439 47.49 -34.24 -25.51
C SER A 439 47.23 -35.16 -24.33
N ASP A 440 46.12 -35.04 -23.71
CA ASP A 440 45.61 -35.55 -22.63
C ASP A 440 45.09 -36.55 -22.19
N PRO A 441 45.27 -36.96 -21.04
CA PRO A 441 44.89 -38.27 -20.59
C PRO A 441 43.62 -38.40 -19.76
N HIS A 442 43.12 -37.41 -19.17
CA HIS A 442 41.97 -37.58 -18.25
C HIS A 442 40.74 -36.80 -18.66
N PHE A 443 40.18 -37.13 -19.82
CA PHE A 443 38.87 -36.65 -20.24
C PHE A 443 37.78 -37.67 -19.88
N VAL A 444 36.95 -37.33 -18.91
CA VAL A 444 35.82 -38.14 -18.46
C VAL A 444 34.51 -37.46 -18.85
N THR A 445 33.65 -38.15 -19.60
CA THR A 445 32.28 -37.69 -19.87
C THR A 445 31.29 -38.62 -19.20
N ARG A 446 30.26 -38.03 -18.56
CA ARG A 446 29.16 -38.78 -17.99
C ARG A 446 27.86 -38.24 -18.59
N ASN A 447 27.12 -39.10 -19.24
CA ASN A 447 25.81 -38.77 -19.80
C ASN A 447 24.80 -38.75 -18.64
N THR A 448 24.09 -37.62 -18.46
CA THR A 448 23.10 -37.40 -17.40
C THR A 448 21.65 -37.45 -17.92
N GLY A 449 21.39 -38.11 -19.04
CA GLY A 449 20.06 -38.28 -19.63
C GLY A 449 19.54 -36.98 -20.29
N SER A 450 18.31 -36.56 -19.98
CA SER A 450 17.68 -35.41 -20.62
C SER A 450 18.30 -34.03 -20.28
N ALA A 451 19.29 -33.99 -19.38
CA ALA A 451 19.94 -32.76 -18.93
C ALA A 451 21.30 -32.47 -19.61
N GLY A 452 21.71 -33.26 -20.59
CA GLY A 452 23.00 -33.11 -21.31
C GLY A 452 24.11 -34.03 -20.78
N SER A 453 25.35 -33.73 -21.10
CA SER A 453 26.52 -34.48 -20.66
C SER A 453 27.44 -33.60 -19.82
N THR A 454 27.87 -34.09 -18.66
CA THR A 454 28.92 -33.44 -17.87
C THR A 454 30.29 -33.98 -18.32
N PHE A 455 31.29 -33.12 -18.36
CA PHE A 455 32.65 -33.51 -18.65
C PHE A 455 33.62 -32.94 -17.60
N SER A 456 34.74 -33.70 -17.44
CA SER A 456 35.88 -33.26 -16.64
C SER A 456 37.14 -33.50 -17.43
N MET A 457 38.03 -32.54 -17.43
CA MET A 457 39.26 -32.59 -18.22
C MET A 457 40.41 -31.95 -17.46
N GLU A 458 41.56 -32.59 -17.47
CA GLU A 458 42.81 -32.05 -16.91
C GLU A 458 43.77 -31.76 -18.08
N LEU A 459 44.22 -30.51 -18.17
CA LEU A 459 45.10 -30.01 -19.21
C LEU A 459 46.45 -29.65 -18.61
N ARG A 460 47.52 -29.98 -19.27
CA ARG A 460 48.89 -29.56 -18.92
C ARG A 460 49.47 -28.71 -20.04
N TYR A 461 50.13 -27.65 -19.70
CA TYR A 461 50.87 -26.86 -20.67
C TYR A 461 52.03 -27.66 -21.27
N ARG A 462 52.28 -27.42 -22.53
CA ARG A 462 53.40 -28.08 -23.26
C ARG A 462 54.74 -27.43 -22.86
#